data_0f14844975d26a817636931ddc3b2d87
#
_entry.id   0f14844975d26a817636931ddc3b2d87
#
_cell.length_a   1.000
_cell.length_b   1.000
_cell.length_c   1.000
_cell.angle_alpha   90.00
_cell.angle_beta   90.00
_cell.angle_gamma   90.00
#
_symmetry.space_group_name_H-M   'P 1'
#
loop_
_entity.id
_entity.type
_entity.pdbx_description
1 polymer ?
#
loop_
_entity_poly.entity_id
_entity_poly.type
_entity_poly.pdbx_seq_one_letter_code
_entity_poly.pdbx_strand_id
1 'polypeptide(L)'
;MRRFVFSIIVVPGLVMIGAGPAFAEPAATVVTQAKAAPGKKMCKIVSPLLNELSGLVATESGYIVMNDSTDLSSRKRIFFLNQDCGIDKSVPYSGAGPRDTEDMVLSADGKTLWISDAGDNNYSSAATQRQSIGLWTMPASGSSEPKLHRLTYPNGEHHDSEALLLTGDNIPVIVTKEAGKPAAMYEPAEALKTDNAIGVPMKKVGEFQPPDTTTAGTQFARLFRQTVTGAAIAPGGNKIVLRTYTDAYEWDVANGDVVGAVKAKPRQTPLENEPFGEAITYSPDGKYFYTVSDMQGTTDTTGDNVNYILRYTPAVKVVTASTAGSTGADAKSGAAWYKNLTLDDITYIVAGIGVLGAILVGLGVLGIVRFRKKPFIDSMADAVVDGGPIGSKPIDAATELLAVGGPPGRPGGAQRPGGVYGGARAGAGVP
;
A
#
# COMPACT_ATOMS: atom_id res chain seq x y z
N MET A 1 50.67 -49.93 -13.53
CA MET A 1 51.14 -49.45 -12.24
C MET A 1 52.10 -48.28 -12.45
N ARG A 2 51.67 -47.08 -12.34
CA ARG A 2 52.54 -45.88 -12.23
C ARG A 2 51.85 -44.93 -11.25
N ARG A 3 52.43 -44.76 -10.08
CA ARG A 3 52.02 -43.85 -9.03
C ARG A 3 52.58 -42.47 -9.36
N PHE A 4 51.75 -41.45 -9.48
CA PHE A 4 52.17 -40.04 -9.52
C PHE A 4 52.06 -39.49 -8.09
N VAL A 5 53.24 -39.08 -7.57
CA VAL A 5 53.39 -38.36 -6.31
C VAL A 5 53.37 -36.88 -6.66
N PHE A 6 52.38 -36.11 -6.14
CA PHE A 6 52.40 -34.66 -6.24
C PHE A 6 53.04 -34.08 -4.96
N SER A 7 54.18 -33.44 -5.17
CA SER A 7 54.86 -32.64 -4.14
C SER A 7 54.21 -31.28 -4.04
N ILE A 8 53.69 -30.95 -2.87
CA ILE A 8 53.18 -29.60 -2.56
C ILE A 8 54.38 -28.77 -2.08
N ILE A 9 54.71 -27.71 -2.85
CA ILE A 9 55.70 -26.72 -2.46
C ILE A 9 54.94 -25.63 -1.73
N VAL A 10 55.16 -25.50 -0.42
CA VAL A 10 54.69 -24.37 0.39
C VAL A 10 55.72 -23.25 0.29
N VAL A 11 55.32 -22.12 -0.31
CA VAL A 11 56.12 -20.88 -0.32
C VAL A 11 55.60 -19.99 0.82
N PRO A 12 56.41 -19.60 1.79
CA PRO A 12 56.00 -18.62 2.77
C PRO A 12 56.11 -17.21 2.16
N GLY A 13 54.93 -16.63 1.79
CA GLY A 13 54.83 -15.27 1.38
C GLY A 13 54.84 -14.32 2.61
N LEU A 14 55.84 -13.51 2.69
CA LEU A 14 55.99 -12.39 3.68
C LEU A 14 54.97 -11.32 3.34
N VAL A 15 53.88 -11.20 4.10
CA VAL A 15 52.88 -10.13 3.96
C VAL A 15 53.42 -8.91 4.73
N MET A 16 53.91 -7.91 4.01
CA MET A 16 54.17 -6.58 4.55
C MET A 16 52.83 -5.87 4.71
N ILE A 17 52.40 -5.72 5.96
CA ILE A 17 51.26 -4.89 6.31
C ILE A 17 51.68 -3.43 6.23
N GLY A 18 51.38 -2.79 5.08
CA GLY A 18 51.43 -1.34 4.93
C GLY A 18 50.30 -0.70 5.72
N ALA A 19 50.61 0.08 6.75
CA ALA A 19 49.63 0.92 7.42
C ALA A 19 49.23 2.04 6.45
N GLY A 20 48.14 1.81 5.70
CA GLY A 20 47.42 2.87 4.98
C GLY A 20 46.63 3.75 5.95
N PRO A 21 46.38 5.03 5.63
CA PRO A 21 45.58 5.90 6.48
C PRO A 21 44.17 5.27 6.65
N ALA A 22 43.80 4.99 7.90
CA ALA A 22 42.46 4.56 8.24
C ALA A 22 41.49 5.70 7.88
N PHE A 23 40.77 5.56 6.78
CA PHE A 23 39.58 6.36 6.54
C PHE A 23 38.57 5.94 7.61
N ALA A 24 38.34 6.83 8.58
CA ALA A 24 37.28 6.64 9.56
C ALA A 24 35.96 6.57 8.79
N GLU A 25 35.35 5.40 8.81
CA GLU A 25 33.99 5.20 8.33
C GLU A 25 33.08 6.16 9.11
N PRO A 26 32.20 6.95 8.46
CA PRO A 26 31.33 7.87 9.19
C PRO A 26 30.45 7.05 10.14
N ALA A 27 30.57 7.34 11.44
CA ALA A 27 29.80 6.67 12.48
C ALA A 27 28.31 6.73 12.13
N ALA A 28 27.66 5.58 12.15
CA ALA A 28 26.22 5.45 11.93
C ALA A 28 25.49 6.40 12.87
N THR A 29 24.76 7.36 12.30
CA THR A 29 24.00 8.37 13.02
C THR A 29 22.78 7.73 13.65
N VAL A 30 22.77 7.59 14.97
CA VAL A 30 21.60 7.18 15.72
C VAL A 30 20.60 8.34 15.71
N VAL A 31 19.53 8.17 14.96
CA VAL A 31 18.40 9.12 14.94
C VAL A 31 17.60 8.92 16.23
N THR A 32 17.65 9.90 17.13
CA THR A 32 16.83 9.89 18.35
C THR A 32 15.42 10.30 17.95
N GLN A 33 14.54 9.31 17.77
CA GLN A 33 13.12 9.55 17.53
C GLN A 33 12.44 10.24 18.72
N ALA A 34 11.54 11.18 18.45
CA ALA A 34 10.63 11.68 19.48
C ALA A 34 9.85 10.48 20.04
N LYS A 35 9.64 10.46 21.37
CA LYS A 35 8.87 9.38 22.01
C LYS A 35 7.48 9.36 21.41
N ALA A 36 7.12 8.28 20.74
CA ALA A 36 5.80 8.10 20.15
C ALA A 36 4.72 8.09 21.23
N ALA A 37 3.64 8.78 20.95
CA ALA A 37 2.40 8.66 21.72
C ALA A 37 1.35 8.01 20.81
N PRO A 38 0.62 6.97 21.28
CA PRO A 38 -0.46 6.36 20.51
C PRO A 38 -1.48 7.39 20.04
N GLY A 39 -2.03 7.21 18.85
CA GLY A 39 -3.08 8.04 18.30
C GLY A 39 -4.32 8.02 19.21
N LYS A 40 -4.87 9.21 19.50
CA LYS A 40 -6.13 9.32 20.25
C LYS A 40 -7.30 9.00 19.31
N LYS A 41 -8.11 7.99 19.67
CA LYS A 41 -9.36 7.68 18.96
C LYS A 41 -10.34 8.85 19.09
N MET A 42 -10.78 9.39 17.95
CA MET A 42 -11.74 10.51 17.88
C MET A 42 -13.14 9.97 17.71
N CYS A 43 -13.43 9.28 16.62
CA CYS A 43 -14.72 8.65 16.36
C CYS A 43 -14.54 7.31 15.63
N LYS A 44 -15.53 6.46 15.75
CA LYS A 44 -15.58 5.12 15.16
C LYS A 44 -16.30 5.16 13.83
N ILE A 45 -15.70 4.59 12.78
CA ILE A 45 -16.33 4.45 11.48
C ILE A 45 -17.07 3.12 11.43
N VAL A 46 -18.40 3.20 11.35
CA VAL A 46 -19.26 2.01 11.41
C VAL A 46 -20.08 1.78 10.12
N SER A 47 -20.03 2.73 9.18
CA SER A 47 -20.81 2.63 7.94
C SER A 47 -20.20 1.60 6.99
N PRO A 48 -20.99 0.65 6.45
CA PRO A 48 -20.49 -0.29 5.45
C PRO A 48 -20.15 0.37 4.10
N LEU A 49 -20.46 1.66 3.95
CA LEU A 49 -20.07 2.46 2.79
C LEU A 49 -18.62 2.98 2.89
N LEU A 50 -17.98 2.86 4.05
CA LEU A 50 -16.71 3.49 4.40
C LEU A 50 -15.71 2.44 4.90
N ASN A 51 -15.26 1.54 4.04
CA ASN A 51 -14.38 0.43 4.44
C ASN A 51 -12.96 0.51 3.86
N GLU A 52 -12.76 1.19 2.75
CA GLU A 52 -11.47 1.32 2.07
C GLU A 52 -11.11 2.81 1.98
N LEU A 53 -10.96 3.46 3.15
CA LEU A 53 -10.74 4.90 3.21
C LEU A 53 -9.31 5.25 2.84
N SER A 54 -9.16 6.01 1.76
CA SER A 54 -7.90 6.49 1.24
C SER A 54 -7.71 8.01 1.37
N GLY A 55 -8.79 8.80 1.38
CA GLY A 55 -8.73 10.26 1.54
C GLY A 55 -9.41 10.78 2.80
N LEU A 56 -8.83 11.81 3.42
CA LEU A 56 -9.35 12.44 4.64
C LEU A 56 -9.06 13.94 4.66
N VAL A 57 -10.10 14.73 4.93
CA VAL A 57 -9.99 16.16 5.28
C VAL A 57 -10.78 16.42 6.55
N ALA A 58 -10.18 17.11 7.51
CA ALA A 58 -10.90 17.58 8.72
C ALA A 58 -11.46 18.98 8.51
N THR A 59 -12.69 19.19 9.01
CA THR A 59 -13.39 20.46 8.99
C THR A 59 -13.87 20.83 10.40
N GLU A 60 -14.34 22.04 10.61
CA GLU A 60 -14.92 22.46 11.89
C GLU A 60 -16.16 21.62 12.29
N SER A 61 -16.91 21.10 11.31
CA SER A 61 -18.12 20.33 11.54
C SER A 61 -17.93 18.83 11.58
N GLY A 62 -16.75 18.31 11.18
CA GLY A 62 -16.48 16.87 11.10
C GLY A 62 -15.40 16.55 10.07
N TYR A 63 -15.67 15.61 9.18
CA TYR A 63 -14.66 15.11 8.25
C TYR A 63 -15.23 14.95 6.84
N ILE A 64 -14.36 15.04 5.84
CA ILE A 64 -14.67 14.65 4.47
C ILE A 64 -13.78 13.45 4.16
N VAL A 65 -14.39 12.38 3.63
CA VAL A 65 -13.67 11.14 3.31
C VAL A 65 -14.10 10.59 1.96
N MET A 66 -13.27 9.77 1.37
CA MET A 66 -13.60 8.95 0.22
C MET A 66 -12.98 7.55 0.39
N ASN A 67 -13.53 6.58 -0.33
CA ASN A 67 -12.88 5.28 -0.45
C ASN A 67 -11.86 5.30 -1.58
N ASP A 68 -10.97 4.33 -1.54
CA ASP A 68 -10.15 3.84 -2.63
C ASP A 68 -11.00 3.31 -3.80
N SER A 69 -10.38 2.59 -4.72
CA SER A 69 -11.04 1.99 -5.87
C SER A 69 -12.24 1.13 -5.48
N THR A 70 -13.35 1.31 -6.17
CA THR A 70 -14.54 0.51 -5.95
C THR A 70 -15.43 0.51 -7.19
N ASP A 71 -16.05 -0.62 -7.50
CA ASP A 71 -17.05 -0.73 -8.56
C ASP A 71 -18.46 -0.37 -8.07
N LEU A 72 -18.65 -0.24 -6.77
CA LEU A 72 -19.96 0.07 -6.18
C LEU A 72 -20.24 1.56 -6.22
N SER A 73 -21.19 1.99 -7.04
CA SER A 73 -21.61 3.39 -7.16
C SER A 73 -22.03 4.03 -5.83
N SER A 74 -22.54 3.24 -4.89
CA SER A 74 -22.87 3.69 -3.54
C SER A 74 -21.65 4.07 -2.70
N ARG A 75 -20.48 3.51 -2.99
CA ARG A 75 -19.20 3.80 -2.33
C ARG A 75 -18.34 4.78 -3.12
N LYS A 76 -18.54 4.90 -4.43
CA LYS A 76 -17.85 5.82 -5.35
C LYS A 76 -18.41 7.24 -5.20
N ARG A 77 -18.16 7.85 -4.04
CA ARG A 77 -18.72 9.14 -3.62
C ARG A 77 -17.77 9.84 -2.65
N ILE A 78 -17.92 11.14 -2.52
CA ILE A 78 -17.30 11.95 -1.46
C ILE A 78 -18.30 12.02 -0.31
N PHE A 79 -17.91 11.59 0.89
CA PHE A 79 -18.76 11.53 2.08
C PHE A 79 -18.39 12.64 3.05
N PHE A 80 -19.39 13.33 3.55
CA PHE A 80 -19.27 14.34 4.58
C PHE A 80 -19.79 13.76 5.90
N LEU A 81 -18.90 13.66 6.88
CA LEU A 81 -19.17 13.05 8.17
C LEU A 81 -19.26 14.13 9.24
N ASN A 82 -20.14 13.94 10.22
CA ASN A 82 -20.13 14.73 11.45
C ASN A 82 -18.97 14.32 12.39
N GLN A 83 -18.88 14.97 13.55
CA GLN A 83 -17.82 14.71 14.52
C GLN A 83 -17.87 13.31 15.16
N ASP A 84 -19.02 12.62 15.07
CA ASP A 84 -19.21 11.24 15.53
C ASP A 84 -19.00 10.22 14.42
N CYS A 85 -18.46 10.63 13.26
CA CYS A 85 -18.26 9.83 12.06
C CYS A 85 -19.54 9.30 11.40
N GLY A 86 -20.70 9.84 11.73
CA GLY A 86 -21.95 9.61 11.01
C GLY A 86 -21.95 10.32 9.65
N ILE A 87 -22.51 9.70 8.62
CA ILE A 87 -22.62 10.32 7.29
C ILE A 87 -23.78 11.33 7.31
N ASP A 88 -23.47 12.62 7.14
CA ASP A 88 -24.48 13.69 7.00
C ASP A 88 -24.94 13.82 5.55
N LYS A 89 -24.02 13.75 4.61
CA LYS A 89 -24.32 13.78 3.16
C LYS A 89 -23.23 13.12 2.34
N SER A 90 -23.51 12.88 1.08
CA SER A 90 -22.50 12.45 0.12
C SER A 90 -22.74 13.09 -1.25
N VAL A 91 -21.66 13.33 -2.00
CA VAL A 91 -21.68 13.90 -3.34
C VAL A 91 -21.16 12.86 -4.32
N PRO A 92 -21.88 12.54 -5.41
CA PRO A 92 -21.38 11.64 -6.43
C PRO A 92 -20.29 12.33 -7.27
N TYR A 93 -19.47 11.54 -7.93
CA TYR A 93 -18.61 12.04 -9.00
C TYR A 93 -19.42 12.22 -10.28
N SER A 94 -19.00 13.14 -11.13
CA SER A 94 -19.58 13.30 -12.47
C SER A 94 -19.14 12.18 -13.41
N GLY A 95 -19.94 11.91 -14.44
CA GLY A 95 -19.63 10.94 -15.50
C GLY A 95 -19.49 9.51 -14.97
N ALA A 96 -18.44 8.80 -15.39
CA ALA A 96 -18.15 7.44 -14.94
C ALA A 96 -17.53 7.38 -13.54
N GLY A 97 -17.19 8.52 -12.96
CA GLY A 97 -16.47 8.62 -11.70
C GLY A 97 -14.99 8.25 -11.80
N PRO A 98 -14.29 8.20 -10.66
CA PRO A 98 -12.88 7.85 -10.59
C PRO A 98 -12.65 6.35 -10.83
N ARG A 99 -11.38 6.00 -11.11
CA ARG A 99 -10.92 4.62 -11.21
C ARG A 99 -10.32 4.16 -9.89
N ASP A 100 -9.42 4.98 -9.32
CA ASP A 100 -8.55 4.60 -8.20
C ASP A 100 -8.18 5.87 -7.45
N THR A 101 -9.00 6.22 -6.46
CA THR A 101 -8.84 7.45 -5.66
C THR A 101 -7.97 7.20 -4.45
N GLU A 102 -6.91 8.03 -4.27
CA GLU A 102 -5.88 7.77 -3.30
C GLU A 102 -5.74 8.85 -2.22
N ASP A 103 -5.88 10.11 -2.56
CA ASP A 103 -5.70 11.19 -1.59
C ASP A 103 -6.64 12.36 -1.86
N MET A 104 -6.90 13.16 -0.81
CA MET A 104 -7.60 14.41 -0.94
C MET A 104 -7.00 15.49 -0.06
N VAL A 105 -6.91 16.69 -0.60
CA VAL A 105 -6.42 17.85 0.14
C VAL A 105 -7.36 19.04 -0.02
N LEU A 106 -7.40 19.87 1.01
CA LEU A 106 -8.10 21.14 0.97
C LEU A 106 -7.13 22.24 0.55
N SER A 107 -7.54 23.13 -0.36
CA SER A 107 -6.75 24.31 -0.68
C SER A 107 -6.47 25.13 0.59
N ALA A 108 -5.36 25.88 0.61
CA ALA A 108 -4.92 26.64 1.79
C ALA A 108 -5.96 27.66 2.29
N ASP A 109 -6.84 28.15 1.40
CA ASP A 109 -7.95 29.04 1.73
C ASP A 109 -9.22 28.33 2.20
N GLY A 110 -9.18 26.98 2.26
CA GLY A 110 -10.29 26.14 2.71
C GLY A 110 -11.49 26.03 1.78
N LYS A 111 -11.40 26.52 0.52
CA LYS A 111 -12.58 26.62 -0.36
C LYS A 111 -12.71 25.51 -1.37
N THR A 112 -11.60 24.94 -1.82
CA THR A 112 -11.58 23.92 -2.87
C THR A 112 -11.05 22.61 -2.33
N LEU A 113 -11.80 21.54 -2.53
CA LEU A 113 -11.38 20.17 -2.29
C LEU A 113 -10.76 19.64 -3.59
N TRP A 114 -9.55 19.09 -3.47
CA TRP A 114 -8.81 18.45 -4.54
C TRP A 114 -8.69 16.97 -4.22
N ILE A 115 -8.93 16.11 -5.22
CA ILE A 115 -8.95 14.66 -5.04
C ILE A 115 -8.07 14.03 -6.11
N SER A 116 -7.12 13.22 -5.69
CA SER A 116 -6.24 12.43 -6.55
C SER A 116 -6.91 11.11 -6.93
N ASP A 117 -7.07 10.86 -8.22
CA ASP A 117 -7.49 9.60 -8.84
C ASP A 117 -6.29 9.10 -9.64
N ALA A 118 -5.22 8.72 -8.93
CA ALA A 118 -3.90 8.48 -9.48
C ALA A 118 -3.31 7.10 -9.14
N GLY A 119 -4.05 6.27 -8.40
CA GLY A 119 -3.70 4.89 -8.16
C GLY A 119 -3.70 4.06 -9.45
N ASP A 120 -2.78 3.14 -9.55
CA ASP A 120 -2.71 2.14 -10.64
C ASP A 120 -1.97 0.89 -10.19
N ASN A 121 -2.64 0.02 -9.46
CA ASN A 121 -2.10 -1.26 -9.00
C ASN A 121 -1.51 -2.13 -10.14
N ASN A 122 -1.80 -1.78 -11.39
CA ASN A 122 -1.35 -2.51 -12.58
C ASN A 122 -0.37 -1.69 -13.44
N TYR A 123 0.25 -0.64 -12.90
CA TYR A 123 1.13 0.25 -13.67
C TYR A 123 2.30 -0.45 -14.38
N SER A 124 2.74 -1.58 -13.89
CA SER A 124 3.80 -2.40 -14.52
C SER A 124 3.31 -3.27 -15.68
N SER A 125 2.00 -3.38 -15.93
CA SER A 125 1.41 -4.20 -16.98
C SER A 125 0.91 -3.33 -18.14
N ALA A 126 1.58 -3.38 -19.28
CA ALA A 126 1.21 -2.61 -20.47
C ALA A 126 -0.23 -2.87 -20.97
N ALA A 127 -0.83 -4.00 -20.62
CA ALA A 127 -2.20 -4.34 -21.01
C ALA A 127 -3.27 -3.65 -20.16
N THR A 128 -2.95 -3.28 -18.92
CA THR A 128 -3.94 -2.82 -17.92
C THR A 128 -3.60 -1.48 -17.29
N GLN A 129 -2.36 -0.98 -17.43
CA GLN A 129 -1.93 0.31 -16.92
C GLN A 129 -2.79 1.46 -17.46
N ARG A 130 -3.02 2.47 -16.65
CA ARG A 130 -3.79 3.65 -17.07
C ARG A 130 -2.92 4.60 -17.89
N GLN A 131 -3.50 5.17 -18.96
CA GLN A 131 -2.79 6.12 -19.83
C GLN A 131 -2.80 7.56 -19.29
N SER A 132 -3.72 7.88 -18.41
CA SER A 132 -3.82 9.18 -17.73
C SER A 132 -4.37 8.99 -16.34
N ILE A 133 -3.92 9.83 -15.40
CA ILE A 133 -4.49 9.93 -14.06
C ILE A 133 -5.58 11.00 -14.04
N GLY A 134 -6.47 10.93 -13.06
CA GLY A 134 -7.51 11.92 -12.79
C GLY A 134 -7.13 12.82 -11.62
N LEU A 135 -7.53 14.07 -11.71
CA LEU A 135 -7.53 15.01 -10.61
C LEU A 135 -8.90 15.67 -10.57
N TRP A 136 -9.59 15.59 -9.46
CA TRP A 136 -10.94 16.12 -9.32
C TRP A 136 -10.94 17.34 -8.41
N THR A 137 -11.72 18.38 -8.78
CA THR A 137 -11.86 19.59 -7.97
C THR A 137 -13.33 19.90 -7.73
N MET A 138 -13.67 20.30 -6.50
CA MET A 138 -15.01 20.71 -6.13
C MET A 138 -14.99 21.74 -5.01
N PRO A 139 -16.09 22.50 -4.80
CA PRO A 139 -16.21 23.31 -3.59
C PRO A 139 -16.15 22.45 -2.35
N ALA A 140 -15.37 22.85 -1.35
CA ALA A 140 -15.24 22.14 -0.07
C ALA A 140 -16.56 21.96 0.67
N SER A 141 -17.54 22.85 0.40
CA SER A 141 -18.90 22.74 0.91
C SER A 141 -19.70 21.56 0.34
N GLY A 142 -19.22 20.91 -0.74
CA GLY A 142 -19.99 19.88 -1.44
C GLY A 142 -21.27 20.39 -2.09
N SER A 143 -21.29 21.64 -2.55
CA SER A 143 -22.44 22.27 -3.21
C SER A 143 -22.61 21.90 -4.68
N SER A 144 -21.61 21.28 -5.29
CA SER A 144 -21.65 20.77 -6.66
C SER A 144 -20.77 19.53 -6.81
N GLU A 145 -21.02 18.77 -7.87
CA GLU A 145 -20.18 17.61 -8.22
C GLU A 145 -18.76 18.00 -8.59
N PRO A 146 -17.77 17.11 -8.39
CA PRO A 146 -16.39 17.32 -8.78
C PRO A 146 -16.23 17.46 -10.30
N LYS A 147 -15.27 18.30 -10.72
CA LYS A 147 -14.83 18.45 -12.11
C LYS A 147 -13.53 17.70 -12.33
N LEU A 148 -13.48 16.89 -13.37
CA LEU A 148 -12.32 16.09 -13.74
C LEU A 148 -11.31 16.90 -14.54
N HIS A 149 -10.04 16.82 -14.15
CA HIS A 149 -8.86 17.19 -14.92
C HIS A 149 -8.03 15.93 -15.17
N ARG A 150 -7.48 15.77 -16.38
CA ARG A 150 -6.62 14.62 -16.69
C ARG A 150 -5.18 15.06 -16.80
N LEU A 151 -4.29 14.20 -16.31
CA LEU A 151 -2.83 14.40 -16.34
C LEU A 151 -2.16 13.16 -16.92
N THR A 152 -0.99 13.34 -17.55
CA THR A 152 -0.18 12.25 -18.08
C THR A 152 1.25 12.36 -17.56
N TYR A 153 1.85 11.23 -17.20
CA TYR A 153 3.27 11.19 -16.86
C TYR A 153 4.14 11.46 -18.10
N PRO A 154 5.33 12.05 -17.91
CA PRO A 154 6.24 12.33 -19.02
C PRO A 154 6.79 11.04 -19.61
N ASN A 155 7.25 11.06 -20.86
CA ASN A 155 8.00 10.00 -21.51
C ASN A 155 7.30 8.61 -21.55
N GLY A 156 5.98 8.56 -21.36
CA GLY A 156 5.26 7.29 -21.28
C GLY A 156 5.52 6.52 -19.97
N GLU A 157 5.95 7.19 -18.92
CA GLU A 157 6.04 6.61 -17.58
C GLU A 157 4.65 6.29 -17.02
N HIS A 158 4.58 5.30 -16.15
CA HIS A 158 3.39 4.90 -15.43
C HIS A 158 3.75 4.65 -13.97
N HIS A 159 2.97 5.19 -13.06
CA HIS A 159 3.20 5.07 -11.63
C HIS A 159 1.88 4.82 -10.90
N ASP A 160 1.99 4.12 -9.81
CA ASP A 160 1.03 4.17 -8.72
C ASP A 160 1.33 5.39 -7.86
N SER A 161 0.33 6.19 -7.50
CA SER A 161 0.54 7.46 -6.79
C SER A 161 -0.52 7.70 -5.73
N GLU A 162 -0.08 7.88 -4.49
CA GLU A 162 -0.89 7.81 -3.28
C GLU A 162 -0.99 9.14 -2.52
N ALA A 163 -0.29 10.21 -2.97
CA ALA A 163 -0.30 11.44 -2.21
C ALA A 163 -0.43 12.67 -3.11
N LEU A 164 -1.11 13.68 -2.59
CA LEU A 164 -1.40 14.94 -3.27
C LEU A 164 -1.00 16.13 -2.39
N LEU A 165 -0.22 17.04 -2.94
CA LEU A 165 0.06 18.34 -2.36
C LEU A 165 -0.40 19.46 -3.31
N LEU A 166 -0.50 20.68 -2.80
CA LEU A 166 -0.70 21.89 -3.61
C LEU A 166 0.39 22.90 -3.27
N THR A 167 0.91 23.57 -4.28
CA THR A 167 1.76 24.76 -4.09
C THR A 167 0.94 25.93 -3.57
N GLY A 168 1.60 27.03 -3.20
CA GLY A 168 0.92 28.28 -2.81
C GLY A 168 -0.02 28.84 -3.88
N ASP A 169 0.24 28.54 -5.14
CA ASP A 169 -0.61 28.93 -6.28
C ASP A 169 -1.66 27.86 -6.64
N ASN A 170 -1.88 26.88 -5.77
CA ASN A 170 -2.77 25.74 -5.98
C ASN A 170 -2.39 24.87 -7.20
N ILE A 171 -1.10 24.79 -7.56
CA ILE A 171 -0.62 23.82 -8.54
C ILE A 171 -0.52 22.47 -7.86
N PRO A 172 -1.19 21.40 -8.37
CA PRO A 172 -1.14 20.08 -7.76
C PRO A 172 0.24 19.42 -7.95
N VAL A 173 0.71 18.78 -6.90
CA VAL A 173 1.92 17.96 -6.91
C VAL A 173 1.52 16.53 -6.55
N ILE A 174 1.60 15.64 -7.52
CA ILE A 174 1.32 14.20 -7.36
C ILE A 174 2.59 13.52 -6.87
N VAL A 175 2.48 12.66 -5.84
CA VAL A 175 3.60 11.93 -5.24
C VAL A 175 3.40 10.44 -5.43
N THR A 176 4.39 9.76 -6.03
CA THR A 176 4.30 8.34 -6.35
C THR A 176 4.43 7.45 -5.12
N LYS A 177 3.83 6.28 -5.18
CA LYS A 177 3.96 5.18 -4.22
C LYS A 177 5.10 4.27 -4.64
N GLU A 178 6.25 4.40 -4.00
CA GLU A 178 7.44 3.63 -4.34
C GLU A 178 7.92 2.80 -3.15
N ALA A 179 7.98 1.49 -3.33
CA ALA A 179 8.49 0.60 -2.29
C ALA A 179 10.03 0.58 -2.29
N GLY A 180 10.64 1.11 -1.23
CA GLY A 180 12.09 1.09 -1.05
C GLY A 180 12.89 1.97 -2.01
N LYS A 181 12.22 2.88 -2.73
CA LYS A 181 12.82 3.88 -3.62
C LYS A 181 12.31 5.28 -3.27
N PRO A 182 12.98 6.35 -3.74
CA PRO A 182 12.44 7.70 -3.60
C PRO A 182 11.06 7.82 -4.28
N ALA A 183 10.08 8.34 -3.58
CA ALA A 183 8.81 8.76 -4.15
C ALA A 183 9.03 9.98 -5.06
N ALA A 184 8.68 9.90 -6.33
CA ALA A 184 8.82 11.00 -7.28
C ALA A 184 7.66 11.98 -7.14
N MET A 185 7.93 13.26 -7.39
CA MET A 185 6.95 14.34 -7.33
C MET A 185 6.77 14.93 -8.72
N TYR A 186 5.52 15.02 -9.17
CA TYR A 186 5.17 15.52 -10.49
C TYR A 186 4.16 16.66 -10.39
N GLU A 187 4.31 17.68 -11.23
CA GLU A 187 3.34 18.77 -11.38
C GLU A 187 2.93 18.94 -12.84
N PRO A 188 1.75 19.51 -13.15
CA PRO A 188 1.36 19.84 -14.52
C PRO A 188 2.37 20.78 -15.18
N ALA A 189 2.74 20.52 -16.42
CA ALA A 189 3.61 21.39 -17.20
C ALA A 189 2.87 22.64 -17.75
N GLU A 190 1.55 22.58 -17.77
CA GLU A 190 0.64 23.63 -18.25
C GLU A 190 -0.56 23.77 -17.31
N ALA A 191 -1.39 24.80 -17.53
CA ALA A 191 -2.64 24.97 -16.78
C ALA A 191 -3.60 23.79 -16.99
N LEU A 192 -4.28 23.40 -15.91
CA LEU A 192 -5.27 22.32 -15.94
C LEU A 192 -6.43 22.64 -16.88
N LYS A 193 -6.95 21.62 -17.54
CA LYS A 193 -8.07 21.70 -18.49
C LYS A 193 -9.13 20.66 -18.13
N THR A 194 -10.41 21.04 -18.15
CA THR A 194 -11.52 20.13 -17.82
C THR A 194 -11.96 19.26 -19.02
N ASP A 195 -11.79 19.75 -20.24
CA ASP A 195 -12.28 19.06 -21.46
C ASP A 195 -11.14 18.44 -22.27
N ASN A 196 -10.13 17.90 -21.58
CA ASN A 196 -8.96 17.28 -22.19
C ASN A 196 -8.98 15.77 -21.98
N ALA A 197 -9.39 15.01 -22.99
CA ALA A 197 -9.44 13.55 -22.93
C ALA A 197 -8.06 12.89 -22.84
N ILE A 198 -7.02 13.52 -23.39
CA ILE A 198 -5.63 13.01 -23.38
C ILE A 198 -4.99 13.26 -22.01
N GLY A 199 -5.19 14.44 -21.46
CA GLY A 199 -4.56 14.91 -20.23
C GLY A 199 -3.50 16.00 -20.49
N VAL A 200 -3.21 16.79 -19.44
CA VAL A 200 -2.12 17.76 -19.43
C VAL A 200 -0.83 17.02 -19.08
N PRO A 201 0.27 17.19 -19.83
CA PRO A 201 1.54 16.57 -19.48
C PRO A 201 2.04 17.07 -18.13
N MET A 202 2.63 16.16 -17.35
CA MET A 202 3.33 16.49 -16.12
C MET A 202 4.85 16.57 -16.36
N LYS A 203 5.55 17.18 -15.41
CA LYS A 203 7.00 17.17 -15.30
C LYS A 203 7.41 16.75 -13.91
N LYS A 204 8.50 15.97 -13.77
CA LYS A 204 9.11 15.64 -12.49
C LYS A 204 9.75 16.89 -11.90
N VAL A 205 9.41 17.23 -10.64
CA VAL A 205 9.89 18.43 -9.95
C VAL A 205 10.69 18.14 -8.71
N GLY A 206 10.63 16.92 -8.20
CA GLY A 206 11.36 16.52 -7.01
C GLY A 206 11.22 15.03 -6.70
N GLU A 207 11.75 14.66 -5.55
CA GLU A 207 11.62 13.34 -5.00
C GLU A 207 11.81 13.38 -3.48
N PHE A 208 11.25 12.41 -2.77
CA PHE A 208 11.40 12.23 -1.34
C PHE A 208 11.70 10.77 -1.01
N GLN A 209 12.81 10.53 -0.32
CA GLN A 209 13.10 9.22 0.26
C GLN A 209 12.80 9.27 1.76
N PRO A 210 11.70 8.60 2.21
CA PRO A 210 11.43 8.52 3.64
C PRO A 210 12.61 7.84 4.36
N PRO A 211 13.07 8.41 5.50
CA PRO A 211 14.10 7.77 6.32
C PRO A 211 13.65 6.40 6.81
N ASP A 212 14.61 5.50 7.02
CA ASP A 212 14.32 4.25 7.74
C ASP A 212 14.02 4.55 9.22
N THR A 213 13.04 3.85 9.77
CA THR A 213 12.55 4.07 11.14
C THR A 213 12.36 2.77 11.89
N THR A 214 12.24 2.88 13.21
CA THR A 214 11.94 1.75 14.10
C THR A 214 10.52 1.82 14.65
N THR A 215 9.67 2.70 14.09
CA THR A 215 8.28 2.85 14.52
C THR A 215 7.52 1.53 14.48
N ALA A 216 6.80 1.23 15.56
CA ALA A 216 6.03 0.01 15.68
C ALA A 216 4.84 0.02 14.71
N GLY A 217 4.55 -1.15 14.13
CA GLY A 217 3.46 -1.31 13.17
C GLY A 217 3.18 -2.78 12.88
N THR A 218 2.15 -3.06 12.09
CA THR A 218 1.86 -4.40 11.57
C THR A 218 3.06 -4.93 10.78
N GLN A 219 3.10 -6.22 10.50
CA GLN A 219 4.18 -6.81 9.69
C GLN A 219 4.28 -6.15 8.32
N PHE A 220 3.14 -5.90 7.69
CA PHE A 220 3.05 -5.20 6.40
C PHE A 220 3.59 -3.76 6.51
N ALA A 221 3.07 -2.95 7.45
CA ALA A 221 3.52 -1.58 7.64
C ALA A 221 5.02 -1.45 7.87
N ARG A 222 5.62 -2.41 8.61
CA ARG A 222 7.08 -2.44 8.83
C ARG A 222 7.88 -2.80 7.58
N LEU A 223 7.33 -3.62 6.68
CA LEU A 223 7.98 -3.98 5.42
C LEU A 223 7.98 -2.79 4.44
N PHE A 224 6.89 -2.00 4.43
CA PHE A 224 6.68 -0.87 3.53
C PHE A 224 6.79 0.50 4.22
N ARG A 225 7.51 0.59 5.33
CA ARG A 225 7.63 1.82 6.15
C ARG A 225 8.19 3.05 5.42
N GLN A 226 8.87 2.84 4.29
CA GLN A 226 9.41 3.91 3.45
C GLN A 226 8.52 4.22 2.23
N THR A 227 7.30 3.69 2.18
CA THR A 227 6.35 3.95 1.10
C THR A 227 5.43 5.10 1.49
N VAL A 228 5.36 6.14 0.66
CA VAL A 228 4.44 7.27 0.86
C VAL A 228 3.02 6.81 0.54
N THR A 229 2.06 7.10 1.44
CA THR A 229 0.65 6.69 1.32
C THR A 229 -0.34 7.83 1.50
N GLY A 230 0.10 9.06 1.66
CA GLY A 230 -0.81 10.20 1.75
C GLY A 230 -0.09 11.49 2.09
N ALA A 231 -0.78 12.60 1.95
CA ALA A 231 -0.26 13.93 2.22
C ALA A 231 -1.31 14.89 2.78
N ALA A 232 -0.87 16.00 3.32
CA ALA A 232 -1.77 17.10 3.66
C ALA A 232 -1.05 18.45 3.65
N ILE A 233 -1.86 19.50 3.55
CA ILE A 233 -1.45 20.89 3.66
C ILE A 233 -2.13 21.48 4.90
N ALA A 234 -1.36 22.16 5.74
CA ALA A 234 -1.91 22.86 6.87
C ALA A 234 -2.81 24.03 6.43
N PRO A 235 -3.82 24.39 7.22
CA PRO A 235 -4.59 25.60 6.98
C PRO A 235 -3.64 26.81 6.83
N GLY A 236 -3.87 27.61 5.79
CA GLY A 236 -2.99 28.73 5.44
C GLY A 236 -1.71 28.37 4.67
N GLY A 237 -1.46 27.09 4.37
CA GLY A 237 -0.41 26.66 3.43
C GLY A 237 1.03 26.76 3.94
N ASN A 238 1.23 27.01 5.24
CA ASN A 238 2.57 27.26 5.82
C ASN A 238 3.29 25.98 6.26
N LYS A 239 2.65 24.81 6.15
CA LYS A 239 3.22 23.51 6.42
C LYS A 239 2.62 22.46 5.50
N ILE A 240 3.40 21.41 5.25
CA ILE A 240 2.95 20.18 4.61
C ILE A 240 3.37 18.97 5.42
N VAL A 241 2.66 17.89 5.23
CA VAL A 241 3.02 16.57 5.74
C VAL A 241 2.92 15.54 4.63
N LEU A 242 3.89 14.63 4.55
CA LEU A 242 3.80 13.35 3.83
C LEU A 242 3.76 12.25 4.88
N ARG A 243 2.91 11.25 4.69
CA ARG A 243 2.89 10.06 5.54
C ARG A 243 3.39 8.83 4.82
N THR A 244 3.87 7.89 5.59
CA THR A 244 4.09 6.49 5.19
C THR A 244 3.17 5.61 6.03
N TYR A 245 3.25 4.29 5.87
CA TYR A 245 2.49 3.36 6.71
C TYR A 245 2.78 3.48 8.22
N THR A 246 3.93 4.05 8.60
CA THR A 246 4.37 4.10 10.02
C THR A 246 4.66 5.49 10.55
N ASP A 247 4.86 6.50 9.69
CA ASP A 247 5.35 7.80 10.13
C ASP A 247 4.76 8.95 9.33
N ALA A 248 4.65 10.11 9.96
CA ALA A 248 4.34 11.38 9.32
C ALA A 248 5.58 12.28 9.33
N TYR A 249 5.90 12.88 8.18
CA TYR A 249 7.04 13.77 7.95
C TYR A 249 6.51 15.15 7.61
N GLU A 250 6.78 16.13 8.48
CA GLU A 250 6.27 17.50 8.38
C GLU A 250 7.38 18.49 8.06
N TRP A 251 7.09 19.45 7.19
CA TRP A 251 7.97 20.58 6.84
C TRP A 251 7.22 21.91 6.96
N ASP A 252 7.99 22.97 7.27
CA ASP A 252 7.53 24.34 7.11
C ASP A 252 7.69 24.75 5.64
N VAL A 253 6.69 25.41 5.09
CA VAL A 253 6.64 25.87 3.69
C VAL A 253 6.82 27.38 3.65
N ALA A 254 7.82 27.85 2.92
CA ALA A 254 8.04 29.26 2.66
C ALA A 254 7.54 29.61 1.24
N ASN A 255 6.77 30.67 1.11
CA ASN A 255 6.28 31.19 -0.17
C ASN A 255 5.52 30.16 -1.04
N GLY A 256 4.89 29.17 -0.41
CA GLY A 256 4.15 28.13 -1.11
C GLY A 256 5.01 27.11 -1.86
N ASP A 257 6.33 27.11 -1.69
CA ASP A 257 7.25 26.16 -2.33
C ASP A 257 7.28 24.82 -1.56
N VAL A 258 6.32 23.95 -1.85
CA VAL A 258 6.20 22.62 -1.23
C VAL A 258 7.34 21.68 -1.68
N VAL A 259 7.78 21.80 -2.91
CA VAL A 259 8.84 20.95 -3.47
C VAL A 259 10.21 21.33 -2.88
N GLY A 260 10.47 22.61 -2.72
CA GLY A 260 11.66 23.10 -2.03
C GLY A 260 11.67 22.71 -0.55
N ALA A 261 10.53 22.75 0.12
CA ALA A 261 10.41 22.38 1.52
C ALA A 261 10.83 20.93 1.80
N VAL A 262 10.45 19.99 0.93
CA VAL A 262 10.77 18.56 1.08
C VAL A 262 12.27 18.26 1.03
N LYS A 263 13.09 19.15 0.47
CA LYS A 263 14.56 19.02 0.46
C LYS A 263 15.20 19.24 1.84
N ALA A 264 14.48 19.87 2.76
CA ALA A 264 14.93 20.07 4.14
C ALA A 264 14.66 18.81 4.99
N LYS A 265 15.29 18.75 6.16
CA LYS A 265 15.02 17.67 7.12
C LYS A 265 13.60 17.83 7.72
N PRO A 266 12.76 16.80 7.69
CA PRO A 266 11.43 16.87 8.26
C PRO A 266 11.42 16.74 9.79
N ARG A 267 10.32 17.17 10.39
CA ARG A 267 9.89 16.73 11.72
C ARG A 267 9.16 15.41 11.55
N GLN A 268 9.61 14.36 12.22
CA GLN A 268 9.04 13.02 12.13
C GLN A 268 8.13 12.76 13.33
N THR A 269 6.89 12.37 13.07
CA THR A 269 5.90 11.93 14.06
C THR A 269 5.60 10.46 13.82
N PRO A 270 5.93 9.54 14.74
CA PRO A 270 5.54 8.15 14.65
C PRO A 270 4.02 7.98 14.69
N LEU A 271 3.47 7.16 13.79
CA LEU A 271 2.07 6.75 13.71
C LEU A 271 1.98 5.27 14.11
N GLU A 272 2.14 5.01 15.42
CA GLU A 272 2.30 3.65 15.91
C GLU A 272 1.04 2.81 15.78
N ASN A 273 1.22 1.58 15.30
CA ASN A 273 0.20 0.52 15.29
C ASN A 273 -1.07 0.86 14.50
N GLU A 274 -0.99 1.74 13.53
CA GLU A 274 -2.09 1.87 12.55
C GLU A 274 -2.19 0.57 11.74
N PRO A 275 -3.39 0.03 11.50
CA PRO A 275 -3.57 -1.25 10.80
C PRO A 275 -3.01 -1.20 9.38
N PHE A 276 -3.43 -0.20 8.61
CA PHE A 276 -3.04 0.03 7.23
C PHE A 276 -3.21 1.53 6.94
N GLY A 277 -2.22 2.31 7.35
CA GLY A 277 -2.34 3.77 7.36
C GLY A 277 -2.31 4.37 5.96
N GLU A 278 -3.40 5.01 5.53
CA GLU A 278 -3.56 5.56 4.19
C GLU A 278 -3.65 7.09 4.20
N ALA A 279 -4.64 7.66 4.85
CA ALA A 279 -4.84 9.10 4.78
C ALA A 279 -4.31 9.85 6.00
N ILE A 280 -3.93 11.11 5.78
CA ILE A 280 -3.55 12.06 6.82
C ILE A 280 -4.11 13.45 6.49
N THR A 281 -4.51 14.20 7.50
CA THR A 281 -4.88 15.61 7.36
C THR A 281 -4.50 16.40 8.60
N TYR A 282 -4.45 17.72 8.49
CA TYR A 282 -4.35 18.60 9.66
C TYR A 282 -5.72 18.85 10.29
N SER A 283 -5.75 19.08 11.60
CA SER A 283 -6.91 19.68 12.24
C SER A 283 -7.18 21.09 11.67
N PRO A 284 -8.43 21.61 11.75
CA PRO A 284 -8.77 22.93 11.24
C PRO A 284 -7.92 24.06 11.81
N ASP A 285 -7.42 23.91 13.06
CA ASP A 285 -6.52 24.86 13.71
C ASP A 285 -5.02 24.58 13.44
N GLY A 286 -4.69 23.57 12.62
CA GLY A 286 -3.32 23.19 12.24
C GLY A 286 -2.45 22.59 13.34
N LYS A 287 -3.03 22.26 14.53
CA LYS A 287 -2.25 21.80 15.68
C LYS A 287 -2.07 20.29 15.78
N TYR A 288 -2.90 19.51 15.10
CA TYR A 288 -2.91 18.07 15.17
C TYR A 288 -2.94 17.46 13.78
N PHE A 289 -2.49 16.20 13.67
CA PHE A 289 -2.81 15.34 12.54
C PHE A 289 -4.02 14.49 12.88
N TYR A 290 -4.90 14.29 11.89
CA TYR A 290 -5.88 13.23 11.90
C TYR A 290 -5.48 12.21 10.83
N THR A 291 -5.68 10.92 11.13
CA THR A 291 -5.39 9.82 10.22
C THR A 291 -6.54 8.84 10.16
N VAL A 292 -6.61 8.09 9.09
CA VAL A 292 -7.49 6.95 8.94
C VAL A 292 -6.74 5.86 8.18
N SER A 293 -7.10 4.60 8.44
CA SER A 293 -6.53 3.44 7.76
C SER A 293 -7.48 2.91 6.69
N ASP A 294 -6.91 2.33 5.64
CA ASP A 294 -7.64 1.38 4.82
C ASP A 294 -7.87 0.09 5.62
N MET A 295 -9.10 -0.41 5.57
CA MET A 295 -9.50 -1.64 6.24
C MET A 295 -9.95 -2.68 5.22
N GLN A 296 -9.30 -2.73 4.06
CA GLN A 296 -9.63 -3.63 2.96
C GLN A 296 -9.86 -5.07 3.44
N GLY A 297 -11.01 -5.61 3.07
CA GLY A 297 -11.36 -6.99 3.41
C GLY A 297 -11.81 -7.22 4.86
N THR A 298 -11.81 -6.21 5.74
CA THR A 298 -12.35 -6.35 7.08
C THR A 298 -13.80 -5.88 7.13
N THR A 299 -14.74 -6.81 7.10
CA THR A 299 -16.16 -6.51 7.32
C THR A 299 -16.56 -6.52 8.79
N ASP A 300 -15.60 -6.77 9.69
CA ASP A 300 -15.86 -6.90 11.13
C ASP A 300 -15.92 -5.53 11.79
N THR A 301 -17.15 -5.04 11.98
CA THR A 301 -17.43 -3.81 12.72
C THR A 301 -17.52 -4.03 14.24
N THR A 302 -17.30 -5.25 14.73
CA THR A 302 -17.59 -5.64 16.11
C THR A 302 -16.36 -6.01 16.96
N GLY A 303 -15.18 -6.19 16.35
CA GLY A 303 -13.96 -6.63 17.01
C GLY A 303 -12.87 -5.56 17.12
N ASP A 304 -11.64 -6.01 17.26
CA ASP A 304 -10.43 -5.16 17.34
C ASP A 304 -10.06 -4.51 15.98
N ASN A 305 -10.71 -4.94 14.90
CA ASN A 305 -10.49 -4.48 13.51
C ASN A 305 -11.43 -3.34 13.10
N VAL A 306 -11.77 -2.47 14.01
CA VAL A 306 -12.64 -1.32 13.72
C VAL A 306 -11.81 -0.12 13.33
N ASN A 307 -12.21 0.54 12.23
CA ASN A 307 -11.57 1.77 11.81
C ASN A 307 -11.98 2.97 12.68
N TYR A 308 -11.00 3.80 13.01
CA TYR A 308 -11.17 5.02 13.77
C TYR A 308 -10.48 6.18 13.06
N ILE A 309 -11.01 7.36 13.13
CA ILE A 309 -10.20 8.55 12.94
C ILE A 309 -9.34 8.72 14.19
N LEU A 310 -8.03 8.74 13.99
CA LEU A 310 -7.03 8.90 15.05
C LEU A 310 -6.47 10.31 15.03
N ARG A 311 -6.11 10.85 16.20
CA ARG A 311 -5.47 12.15 16.34
C ARG A 311 -4.08 12.01 16.94
N TYR A 312 -3.10 12.65 16.31
CA TYR A 312 -1.71 12.72 16.76
C TYR A 312 -1.30 14.16 17.01
N THR A 313 -0.36 14.35 17.93
CA THR A 313 0.33 15.64 18.13
C THR A 313 1.61 15.63 17.28
N PRO A 314 1.77 16.55 16.32
CA PRO A 314 2.97 16.66 15.52
C PRO A 314 4.25 16.83 16.36
N ALA A 315 5.35 16.22 15.93
CA ALA A 315 6.66 16.42 16.55
C ALA A 315 7.11 17.88 16.37
N VAL A 316 7.64 18.48 17.45
CA VAL A 316 8.11 19.88 17.42
C VAL A 316 9.61 20.00 17.11
N LYS A 317 10.36 18.90 17.10
CA LYS A 317 11.82 18.89 16.87
C LYS A 317 12.17 18.27 15.54
N VAL A 318 13.05 18.92 14.80
CA VAL A 318 13.69 18.31 13.64
C VAL A 318 14.59 17.17 14.13
N VAL A 319 14.55 16.03 13.47
CA VAL A 319 15.45 14.91 13.77
C VAL A 319 16.86 15.33 13.37
N THR A 320 17.68 15.76 14.33
CA THR A 320 19.11 15.98 14.11
C THR A 320 19.82 14.66 14.36
N ALA A 321 20.61 14.24 13.38
CA ALA A 321 21.55 13.13 13.58
C ALA A 321 22.44 13.47 14.79
N SER A 322 22.26 12.72 15.89
CA SER A 322 23.11 12.88 17.07
C SER A 322 24.45 12.20 16.79
N THR A 323 25.52 12.99 16.73
CA THR A 323 26.87 12.47 16.87
C THR A 323 27.01 11.97 18.30
N ALA A 324 26.76 10.70 18.53
CA ALA A 324 26.97 10.08 19.82
C ALA A 324 28.49 10.02 20.08
N GLY A 325 28.99 10.95 20.92
CA GLY A 325 30.25 10.77 21.62
C GLY A 325 30.17 9.55 22.52
N SER A 326 31.07 8.60 22.33
CA SER A 326 31.14 7.38 23.11
C SER A 326 31.48 7.72 24.58
N THR A 327 30.52 7.46 25.47
CA THR A 327 30.83 7.11 26.87
C THR A 327 30.06 5.84 27.19
N GLY A 328 30.82 4.81 27.51
CA GLY A 328 30.33 3.46 27.70
C GLY A 328 29.36 3.33 28.87
N ALA A 329 28.39 2.49 28.67
CA ALA A 329 27.77 1.66 29.70
C ALA A 329 27.18 0.44 28.99
N ASP A 330 27.66 -0.74 29.37
CA ASP A 330 27.23 -2.05 28.91
C ASP A 330 25.74 -2.28 29.12
N ALA A 331 24.97 -2.33 28.03
CA ALA A 331 23.67 -2.98 28.00
C ALA A 331 23.75 -4.13 26.99
N LYS A 332 23.87 -5.36 27.51
CA LYS A 332 23.71 -6.59 26.73
C LYS A 332 22.27 -6.66 26.17
N SER A 333 22.04 -6.08 25.03
CA SER A 333 20.89 -6.43 24.19
C SER A 333 21.39 -7.45 23.17
N GLY A 334 20.82 -8.66 23.19
CA GLY A 334 21.13 -9.71 22.23
C GLY A 334 20.91 -9.19 20.81
N ALA A 335 21.99 -8.89 20.12
CA ALA A 335 21.94 -8.49 18.73
C ALA A 335 21.37 -9.68 17.94
N ALA A 336 20.28 -9.45 17.24
CA ALA A 336 19.69 -10.47 16.38
C ALA A 336 20.74 -10.87 15.34
N TRP A 337 21.07 -12.16 15.30
CA TRP A 337 22.14 -12.77 14.51
C TRP A 337 22.12 -12.42 13.01
N TYR A 338 20.93 -12.03 12.48
CA TYR A 338 20.72 -11.68 11.09
C TYR A 338 21.16 -10.24 10.71
N LYS A 339 21.52 -9.39 11.69
CA LYS A 339 21.90 -7.99 11.42
C LYS A 339 23.29 -7.82 10.80
N ASN A 340 24.11 -8.87 10.89
CA ASN A 340 25.48 -8.87 10.37
C ASN A 340 25.64 -9.80 9.16
N LEU A 341 24.55 -10.25 8.53
CA LEU A 341 24.62 -11.09 7.34
C LEU A 341 25.13 -10.28 6.16
N THR A 342 26.21 -10.76 5.56
CA THR A 342 26.72 -10.26 4.28
C THR A 342 25.89 -10.83 3.12
N LEU A 343 26.04 -10.26 1.94
CA LEU A 343 25.39 -10.79 0.72
C LEU A 343 25.77 -12.26 0.46
N ASP A 344 27.02 -12.62 0.79
CA ASP A 344 27.52 -13.99 0.67
C ASP A 344 26.83 -14.92 1.68
N ASP A 345 26.64 -14.47 2.92
CA ASP A 345 25.93 -15.26 3.95
C ASP A 345 24.47 -15.53 3.54
N ILE A 346 23.79 -14.53 2.97
CA ILE A 346 22.43 -14.70 2.45
C ILE A 346 22.41 -15.71 1.29
N THR A 347 23.39 -15.61 0.40
CA THR A 347 23.52 -16.54 -0.72
C THR A 347 23.76 -17.98 -0.24
N TYR A 348 24.59 -18.19 0.76
CA TYR A 348 24.81 -19.51 1.36
C TYR A 348 23.57 -20.04 2.09
N ILE A 349 22.81 -19.19 2.78
CA ILE A 349 21.56 -19.58 3.44
C ILE A 349 20.53 -20.02 2.40
N VAL A 350 20.35 -19.26 1.31
CA VAL A 350 19.42 -19.60 0.23
C VAL A 350 19.85 -20.88 -0.48
N ALA A 351 21.14 -21.04 -0.76
CA ALA A 351 21.69 -22.28 -1.33
C ALA A 351 21.47 -23.48 -0.40
N GLY A 352 21.68 -23.31 0.91
CA GLY A 352 21.43 -24.34 1.92
C GLY A 352 19.96 -24.78 1.97
N ILE A 353 19.03 -23.82 1.93
CA ILE A 353 17.59 -24.10 1.85
C ILE A 353 17.24 -24.85 0.55
N GLY A 354 17.84 -24.44 -0.57
CA GLY A 354 17.67 -25.12 -1.86
C GLY A 354 18.13 -26.58 -1.83
N VAL A 355 19.29 -26.85 -1.25
CA VAL A 355 19.82 -28.22 -1.07
C VAL A 355 18.91 -29.05 -0.15
N LEU A 356 18.44 -28.47 0.94
CA LEU A 356 17.52 -29.14 1.86
C LEU A 356 16.20 -29.50 1.17
N GLY A 357 15.65 -28.57 0.39
CA GLY A 357 14.47 -28.80 -0.46
C GLY A 357 14.67 -29.93 -1.45
N ALA A 358 15.81 -29.96 -2.15
CA ALA A 358 16.15 -31.05 -3.08
C ALA A 358 16.25 -32.42 -2.39
N ILE A 359 16.83 -32.47 -1.18
CA ILE A 359 16.90 -33.69 -0.37
C ILE A 359 15.50 -34.18 0.01
N LEU A 360 14.62 -33.28 0.45
CA LEU A 360 13.23 -33.64 0.83
C LEU A 360 12.44 -34.16 -0.37
N VAL A 361 12.59 -33.52 -1.54
CA VAL A 361 11.98 -34.01 -2.79
C VAL A 361 12.55 -35.37 -3.16
N GLY A 362 13.86 -35.56 -3.08
CA GLY A 362 14.50 -36.85 -3.33
C GLY A 362 14.00 -37.97 -2.41
N LEU A 363 13.87 -37.69 -1.13
CA LEU A 363 13.30 -38.63 -0.14
C LEU A 363 11.83 -38.92 -0.41
N GLY A 364 11.04 -37.92 -0.84
CA GLY A 364 9.66 -38.11 -1.23
C GLY A 364 9.52 -39.02 -2.45
N VAL A 365 10.33 -38.81 -3.49
CA VAL A 365 10.36 -39.66 -4.68
C VAL A 365 10.80 -41.08 -4.36
N LEU A 366 11.86 -41.25 -3.54
CA LEU A 366 12.31 -42.56 -3.06
C LEU A 366 11.21 -43.29 -2.25
N GLY A 367 10.46 -42.55 -1.40
CA GLY A 367 9.30 -43.06 -0.69
C GLY A 367 8.23 -43.62 -1.66
N ILE A 368 7.84 -42.83 -2.66
CA ILE A 368 6.85 -43.23 -3.66
C ILE A 368 7.30 -44.45 -4.45
N VAL A 369 8.59 -44.49 -4.89
CA VAL A 369 9.13 -45.63 -5.65
C VAL A 369 9.18 -46.89 -4.78
N ARG A 370 9.51 -46.76 -3.50
CA ARG A 370 9.59 -47.91 -2.57
C ARG A 370 8.21 -48.45 -2.21
N PHE A 371 7.19 -47.56 -2.08
CA PHE A 371 5.79 -47.97 -1.86
C PHE A 371 5.19 -48.64 -3.09
N ARG A 372 5.54 -48.22 -4.32
CA ARG A 372 5.09 -48.87 -5.58
C ARG A 372 5.65 -50.26 -5.79
N LYS A 373 6.71 -50.67 -5.07
CA LYS A 373 7.32 -52.01 -5.17
C LYS A 373 6.77 -53.05 -4.22
N LYS A 374 5.77 -52.74 -3.39
CA LYS A 374 5.05 -53.73 -2.58
C LYS A 374 3.87 -54.30 -3.39
N PRO A 375 3.84 -55.61 -3.70
CA PRO A 375 2.67 -56.19 -4.35
C PRO A 375 1.47 -56.14 -3.40
N PHE A 376 0.36 -55.67 -3.91
CA PHE A 376 -0.93 -55.73 -3.26
C PHE A 376 -1.31 -57.22 -3.15
N ILE A 377 -1.35 -57.77 -1.94
CA ILE A 377 -1.83 -59.11 -1.71
C ILE A 377 -3.34 -59.02 -1.65
N ASP A 378 -3.99 -59.51 -2.71
CA ASP A 378 -5.44 -59.80 -2.71
C ASP A 378 -5.72 -60.84 -1.65
N SER A 379 -6.37 -60.45 -0.56
CA SER A 379 -7.11 -61.37 0.32
C SER A 379 -8.57 -60.97 0.36
N MET A 380 -9.27 -61.34 -0.70
CA MET A 380 -10.74 -61.48 -0.67
C MET A 380 -11.07 -62.92 -1.07
N ALA A 381 -11.25 -63.75 -0.06
CA ALA A 381 -12.05 -64.96 -0.19
C ALA A 381 -12.76 -65.18 1.16
N ASP A 382 -14.06 -65.32 1.02
CA ASP A 382 -15.03 -65.89 1.98
C ASP A 382 -15.48 -65.06 3.19
N ALA A 383 -16.65 -64.43 3.02
CA ALA A 383 -17.78 -64.58 3.96
C ALA A 383 -19.09 -64.22 3.22
N VAL A 384 -19.85 -65.26 2.97
CA VAL A 384 -21.23 -65.25 2.45
C VAL A 384 -22.21 -65.12 3.61
N VAL A 385 -23.27 -64.30 3.40
CA VAL A 385 -24.65 -64.34 3.96
C VAL A 385 -24.84 -63.82 5.41
N ASP A 386 -25.61 -62.78 5.67
CA ASP A 386 -27.07 -62.85 5.83
C ASP A 386 -27.70 -61.45 6.03
N GLY A 387 -28.97 -61.35 5.71
CA GLY A 387 -29.75 -60.18 5.41
C GLY A 387 -30.15 -59.23 6.53
N GLY A 388 -30.69 -58.12 6.07
CA GLY A 388 -31.65 -57.25 6.77
C GLY A 388 -31.38 -55.74 6.61
N PRO A 389 -32.39 -54.95 6.21
CA PRO A 389 -32.22 -53.52 5.96
C PRO A 389 -32.49 -52.71 7.20
N ILE A 390 -31.97 -51.47 7.28
CA ILE A 390 -32.63 -50.26 7.82
C ILE A 390 -31.59 -49.12 8.02
N GLY A 391 -31.90 -47.95 7.51
CA GLY A 391 -31.66 -46.69 8.21
C GLY A 391 -30.56 -45.78 7.70
N SER A 392 -30.98 -44.89 6.83
CA SER A 392 -30.34 -43.61 6.46
C SER A 392 -29.76 -42.77 7.58
N LYS A 393 -28.56 -42.21 7.36
CA LYS A 393 -28.31 -40.77 7.51
C LYS A 393 -26.91 -40.41 6.96
N PRO A 394 -26.76 -39.28 6.24
CA PRO A 394 -25.49 -38.88 5.65
C PRO A 394 -24.66 -38.12 6.66
N ILE A 395 -23.32 -38.28 6.58
CA ILE A 395 -22.35 -37.43 7.23
C ILE A 395 -21.57 -36.77 6.12
N ASP A 396 -21.69 -35.45 6.04
CA ASP A 396 -20.88 -34.56 5.23
C ASP A 396 -19.44 -34.60 5.71
N ALA A 397 -18.51 -34.83 4.78
CA ALA A 397 -17.12 -34.45 4.92
C ALA A 397 -16.65 -33.80 3.61
N ALA A 398 -16.63 -32.49 3.64
CA ALA A 398 -16.03 -31.69 2.59
C ALA A 398 -14.51 -31.89 2.60
N THR A 399 -13.97 -32.33 1.47
CA THR A 399 -12.54 -32.25 1.20
C THR A 399 -12.39 -31.56 -0.15
N GLU A 400 -12.06 -30.28 -0.13
CA GLU A 400 -11.68 -29.53 -1.32
C GLU A 400 -10.32 -30.00 -1.83
N LEU A 401 -10.29 -30.51 -3.05
CA LEU A 401 -9.06 -30.75 -3.81
C LEU A 401 -8.84 -29.55 -4.77
N LEU A 402 -7.75 -28.86 -4.57
CA LEU A 402 -7.16 -27.93 -5.53
C LEU A 402 -6.83 -28.62 -6.84
N ALA A 403 -7.48 -28.22 -7.93
CA ALA A 403 -7.14 -28.62 -9.28
C ALA A 403 -6.28 -27.56 -9.94
N VAL A 404 -5.03 -27.90 -10.25
CA VAL A 404 -4.11 -27.14 -11.09
C VAL A 404 -4.33 -27.54 -12.55
N GLY A 405 -4.31 -26.52 -13.41
CA GLY A 405 -4.73 -26.51 -14.81
C GLY A 405 -3.98 -27.39 -15.80
N GLY A 406 -4.60 -27.59 -16.94
CA GLY A 406 -4.04 -28.11 -18.19
C GLY A 406 -4.71 -27.44 -19.39
N PRO A 407 -4.04 -27.38 -20.56
CA PRO A 407 -4.29 -26.39 -21.61
C PRO A 407 -5.34 -26.77 -22.68
N PRO A 408 -5.62 -25.89 -23.68
CA PRO A 408 -6.88 -25.84 -24.41
C PRO A 408 -6.89 -26.67 -25.70
N GLY A 409 -8.08 -27.19 -26.03
CA GLY A 409 -8.38 -27.83 -27.32
C GLY A 409 -9.67 -27.29 -27.93
N ARG A 410 -9.59 -26.89 -29.16
CA ARG A 410 -10.62 -26.34 -30.07
C ARG A 410 -11.48 -27.43 -30.74
N PRO A 411 -12.41 -27.08 -31.67
CA PRO A 411 -13.82 -26.72 -31.46
C PRO A 411 -14.78 -27.66 -32.27
N GLY A 412 -16.08 -27.50 -32.07
CA GLY A 412 -17.06 -28.17 -32.94
C GLY A 412 -18.51 -27.98 -32.58
N GLY A 413 -19.21 -27.15 -33.33
CA GLY A 413 -20.41 -27.50 -34.06
C GLY A 413 -21.77 -27.43 -33.35
N ALA A 414 -22.51 -26.37 -33.68
CA ALA A 414 -23.92 -26.33 -34.10
C ALA A 414 -25.04 -27.04 -33.30
N GLN A 415 -26.04 -26.30 -32.83
CA GLN A 415 -27.40 -26.23 -33.40
C GLN A 415 -28.39 -25.56 -32.44
N ARG A 416 -29.16 -24.58 -33.00
CA ARG A 416 -30.43 -24.07 -32.47
C ARG A 416 -31.56 -25.06 -32.76
N PRO A 417 -32.74 -25.01 -32.11
CA PRO A 417 -33.80 -24.02 -32.30
C PRO A 417 -34.52 -23.68 -30.98
N GLY A 418 -35.28 -22.60 -30.77
CA GLY A 418 -36.39 -22.02 -31.50
C GLY A 418 -37.69 -22.06 -30.67
N GLY A 419 -38.39 -20.95 -30.53
CA GLY A 419 -39.72 -20.84 -29.95
C GLY A 419 -39.90 -19.60 -29.08
N VAL A 420 -40.34 -18.47 -29.54
CA VAL A 420 -41.63 -17.94 -30.05
C VAL A 420 -42.75 -17.96 -29.00
N TYR A 421 -43.30 -16.78 -28.84
CA TYR A 421 -44.62 -16.24 -28.44
C TYR A 421 -44.46 -15.16 -27.37
N GLY A 422 -44.90 -13.94 -27.49
CA GLY A 422 -45.98 -13.37 -28.27
C GLY A 422 -46.79 -12.43 -27.42
N GLY A 423 -47.00 -11.24 -27.97
CA GLY A 423 -48.23 -10.50 -27.90
C GLY A 423 -48.29 -9.38 -26.86
N ALA A 424 -48.08 -8.11 -27.24
CA ALA A 424 -49.06 -7.18 -27.83
C ALA A 424 -50.01 -6.50 -26.84
N ARG A 425 -50.01 -5.23 -26.80
CA ARG A 425 -50.82 -4.06 -27.24
C ARG A 425 -51.00 -3.05 -26.11
N ALA A 426 -50.54 -1.84 -26.24
CA ALA A 426 -51.14 -0.65 -26.89
C ALA A 426 -52.25 0.01 -26.05
N GLY A 427 -52.11 1.29 -25.83
CA GLY A 427 -53.12 2.18 -25.33
C GLY A 427 -52.62 3.62 -25.18
N ALA A 428 -52.89 4.40 -26.15
CA ALA A 428 -52.64 5.85 -26.29
C ALA A 428 -53.53 6.67 -25.36
N GLY A 429 -53.14 7.90 -25.15
CA GLY A 429 -54.03 8.96 -24.69
C GLY A 429 -53.34 10.20 -24.15
N VAL A 430 -53.24 11.19 -25.01
CA VAL A 430 -52.97 12.63 -24.74
C VAL A 430 -54.34 13.28 -24.43
N PRO A 431 -54.53 14.46 -23.81
CA PRO A 431 -53.80 15.69 -24.13
C PRO A 431 -52.82 16.20 -23.06
#